data_e655f34e5ebacfd9036c0b6b20e0a8f9
#
_entry.id   e655f34e5ebacfd9036c0b6b20e0a8f9
#
_cell.length_a   1.000
_cell.length_b   1.000
_cell.length_c   1.000
_cell.angle_alpha   90.00
_cell.angle_beta   90.00
_cell.angle_gamma   90.00
#
_symmetry.space_group_name_H-M   'P 1'
#
loop_
_entity.id
_entity.type
_entity.pdbx_description
1 polymer ?
#
loop_
_entity_poly.entity_id
_entity_poly.type
_entity_poly.pdbx_seq_one_letter_code
_entity_poly.pdbx_strand_id
1 'polypeptide(L)'
;MSVSANFLSDKRRSLGFFVAVVGLLSALVLTGCNQKKTAVRDFDNGEDPAARSDVQKGITPQPDEQVAVIETADYGKIVIELYPNVAPKMVDRFKKLISEGFYNGTAFHRINAESGLIQGGDPLSKDNDPANDGSGDSPYANVPGEFSDIPFERGTVGAARREASPEVEGNPEVSEAQARDTANCQFFITLQREPQFDEDYTVFGRVIDGITNAEIVMRAPVEEGTERPAEKIVVKSITLQPRSKYVSGKP
;
A
#
# COMPACT_ATOMS: atom_id res chain seq x y z
N MET A 1 -45.46 -38.35 19.75
CA MET A 1 -45.21 -39.51 18.90
C MET A 1 -43.79 -39.33 18.39
N SER A 2 -42.76 -39.86 19.07
CA SER A 2 -42.23 -41.24 19.06
C SER A 2 -41.76 -41.59 17.63
N VAL A 3 -40.48 -41.94 17.36
CA VAL A 3 -39.51 -42.91 17.93
C VAL A 3 -38.18 -42.61 17.20
N SER A 4 -37.03 -42.37 17.76
CA SER A 4 -35.99 -43.30 18.29
C SER A 4 -35.52 -44.42 17.34
N ALA A 5 -34.21 -44.47 17.12
CA ALA A 5 -33.26 -45.52 17.51
C ALA A 5 -32.10 -45.56 16.51
N ASN A 6 -30.83 -45.33 16.89
CA ASN A 6 -29.83 -46.29 17.39
C ASN A 6 -29.50 -47.46 16.43
N PHE A 7 -28.19 -47.62 16.15
CA PHE A 7 -27.38 -48.83 16.38
C PHE A 7 -25.96 -48.58 15.84
N LEU A 8 -24.98 -48.50 16.58
CA LEU A 8 -23.93 -49.23 17.31
C LEU A 8 -23.34 -50.46 16.60
N SER A 9 -21.99 -50.48 16.71
CA SER A 9 -21.12 -51.67 16.90
C SER A 9 -20.70 -52.40 15.60
N ASP A 10 -19.53 -52.95 15.42
CA ASP A 10 -18.58 -53.61 16.34
C ASP A 10 -17.22 -53.84 15.66
N LYS A 11 -16.15 -53.70 16.39
CA LYS A 11 -14.96 -54.43 16.72
C LYS A 11 -14.47 -55.60 15.85
N ARG A 12 -13.17 -55.64 15.80
CA ARG A 12 -12.19 -56.73 16.12
C ARG A 12 -11.22 -57.06 14.98
N ARG A 13 -9.95 -56.76 15.24
CA ARG A 13 -8.79 -57.65 15.57
C ARG A 13 -8.44 -58.72 14.51
N SER A 14 -7.22 -58.66 14.03
CA SER A 14 -6.34 -59.82 14.07
C SER A 14 -4.87 -59.46 13.99
N LEU A 15 -4.16 -60.03 14.94
CA LEU A 15 -2.74 -60.08 15.23
C LEU A 15 -2.09 -61.19 14.37
N GLY A 16 -0.94 -60.96 13.81
CA GLY A 16 -0.19 -61.97 13.09
C GLY A 16 1.31 -61.72 13.15
N PHE A 17 1.95 -62.30 14.12
CA PHE A 17 3.38 -62.43 14.33
C PHE A 17 3.98 -63.40 13.30
N PHE A 18 5.09 -63.08 12.69
CA PHE A 18 6.11 -64.07 12.30
C PHE A 18 7.51 -63.51 12.30
N VAL A 19 8.34 -64.15 13.12
CA VAL A 19 9.79 -64.00 13.30
C VAL A 19 10.52 -65.08 12.48
N ALA A 20 11.59 -64.74 11.81
CA ALA A 20 12.76 -65.61 11.51
C ALA A 20 13.85 -64.75 10.81
N VAL A 21 14.89 -64.40 11.30
CA VAL A 21 16.21 -64.92 11.75
C VAL A 21 17.14 -65.37 10.60
N VAL A 22 18.28 -64.61 10.50
CA VAL A 22 19.65 -64.94 10.14
C VAL A 22 20.03 -65.08 8.66
N GLY A 23 21.07 -64.33 8.30
CA GLY A 23 21.95 -64.55 7.16
C GLY A 23 22.99 -63.44 7.00
N LEU A 24 24.12 -63.64 7.68
CA LEU A 24 25.35 -62.81 7.54
C LEU A 24 25.99 -63.04 6.17
N LEU A 25 26.27 -62.01 5.39
CA LEU A 25 27.43 -62.02 4.46
C LEU A 25 27.91 -60.57 4.22
N SER A 26 29.15 -60.36 4.63
CA SER A 26 29.92 -59.16 4.40
C SER A 26 30.27 -58.98 2.96
N ALA A 27 29.92 -57.86 2.37
CA ALA A 27 30.57 -57.36 1.15
C ALA A 27 30.87 -55.86 1.33
N LEU A 28 32.09 -55.55 1.54
CA LEU A 28 32.65 -54.19 1.53
C LEU A 28 32.53 -53.67 0.10
N VAL A 29 31.61 -52.76 -0.17
CA VAL A 29 31.62 -51.93 -1.37
C VAL A 29 31.79 -50.50 -0.93
N LEU A 30 32.99 -49.99 -1.18
CA LEU A 30 33.31 -48.56 -1.15
C LEU A 30 32.50 -47.86 -2.25
N THR A 31 31.34 -47.37 -1.96
CA THR A 31 30.64 -46.43 -2.80
C THR A 31 30.69 -45.06 -2.16
N GLY A 32 31.39 -44.16 -2.86
CA GLY A 32 31.60 -42.78 -2.45
C GLY A 32 30.27 -42.09 -2.08
N CYS A 33 30.25 -41.48 -0.92
CA CYS A 33 29.24 -40.51 -0.54
C CYS A 33 29.23 -39.37 -1.54
N ASN A 34 28.36 -39.47 -2.52
CA ASN A 34 27.91 -38.29 -3.26
C ASN A 34 26.96 -37.52 -2.33
N GLN A 35 27.55 -36.73 -1.44
CA GLN A 35 26.79 -35.70 -0.73
C GLN A 35 26.24 -34.76 -1.80
N LYS A 36 24.97 -34.94 -2.13
CA LYS A 36 24.19 -33.86 -2.71
C LYS A 36 24.29 -32.72 -1.71
N LYS A 37 25.20 -31.77 -2.00
CA LYS A 37 25.11 -30.44 -1.38
C LYS A 37 23.71 -29.96 -1.63
N THR A 38 22.87 -30.01 -0.60
CA THR A 38 21.66 -29.23 -0.53
C THR A 38 22.14 -27.80 -0.66
N ALA A 39 21.96 -27.22 -1.82
CA ALA A 39 22.18 -25.79 -2.00
C ALA A 39 21.25 -25.14 -0.97
N VAL A 40 21.86 -24.65 0.11
CA VAL A 40 21.24 -23.57 0.90
C VAL A 40 20.97 -22.52 -0.16
N ARG A 41 19.72 -22.29 -0.48
CA ARG A 41 19.35 -21.08 -1.21
C ARG A 41 19.70 -19.99 -0.23
N ASP A 42 20.85 -19.36 -0.44
CA ASP A 42 21.06 -18.01 0.01
C ASP A 42 19.83 -17.27 -0.54
N PHE A 43 18.99 -16.80 0.34
CA PHE A 43 18.10 -15.70 0.03
C PHE A 43 19.01 -14.48 -0.14
N ASP A 44 19.79 -14.49 -1.21
CA ASP A 44 20.22 -13.27 -1.84
C ASP A 44 18.89 -12.63 -2.23
N ASN A 45 18.49 -11.59 -1.50
CA ASN A 45 17.50 -10.65 -1.93
C ASN A 45 18.12 -9.98 -3.16
N GLY A 46 18.16 -10.73 -4.24
CA GLY A 46 18.60 -10.27 -5.55
C GLY A 46 17.61 -9.24 -6.06
N GLU A 47 17.61 -8.11 -5.39
CA GLU A 47 17.14 -6.88 -5.99
C GLU A 47 18.09 -6.63 -7.16
N ASP A 48 17.60 -6.92 -8.36
CA ASP A 48 18.31 -6.60 -9.60
C ASP A 48 18.67 -5.10 -9.55
N PRO A 49 19.95 -4.73 -9.44
CA PRO A 49 20.34 -3.32 -9.42
C PRO A 49 19.86 -2.57 -10.66
N ALA A 50 19.53 -3.27 -11.75
CA ALA A 50 18.94 -2.71 -12.96
C ALA A 50 17.44 -2.38 -12.78
N ALA A 51 16.73 -3.04 -11.86
CA ALA A 51 15.30 -2.79 -11.62
C ALA A 51 15.03 -1.43 -10.95
N ARG A 52 16.04 -0.78 -10.41
CA ARG A 52 15.94 0.52 -9.71
C ARG A 52 16.71 1.66 -10.38
N SER A 53 17.07 1.52 -11.65
CA SER A 53 17.74 2.58 -12.40
C SER A 53 16.86 3.82 -12.65
N ASP A 54 15.56 3.71 -12.40
CA ASP A 54 14.55 4.76 -12.52
C ASP A 54 14.37 5.62 -11.26
N VAL A 55 15.07 5.29 -10.16
CA VAL A 55 15.00 6.03 -8.90
C VAL A 55 15.96 7.21 -8.90
N GLN A 56 15.45 8.41 -8.69
CA GLN A 56 16.25 9.62 -8.52
C GLN A 56 16.97 9.58 -7.16
N LYS A 57 18.31 9.66 -7.16
CA LYS A 57 19.12 9.62 -5.95
C LYS A 57 19.67 10.99 -5.57
N GLY A 58 19.70 11.27 -4.26
CA GLY A 58 20.29 12.50 -3.69
C GLY A 58 19.53 13.78 -4.03
N ILE A 59 18.25 13.65 -4.44
CA ILE A 59 17.44 14.82 -4.73
C ILE A 59 16.99 15.52 -3.45
N THR A 60 17.21 16.83 -3.38
CA THR A 60 16.69 17.66 -2.27
C THR A 60 15.37 18.27 -2.70
N PRO A 61 14.24 17.99 -1.98
CA PRO A 61 12.95 18.57 -2.30
C PRO A 61 12.98 20.10 -2.31
N GLN A 62 12.43 20.69 -3.36
CA GLN A 62 12.23 22.14 -3.47
C GLN A 62 10.74 22.41 -3.49
N PRO A 63 10.20 23.08 -2.46
CA PRO A 63 8.78 23.33 -2.37
C PRO A 63 8.27 24.24 -3.49
N ASP A 64 7.05 23.95 -3.96
CA ASP A 64 6.28 24.83 -4.85
C ASP A 64 5.95 26.16 -4.13
N GLU A 65 5.69 27.21 -4.89
CA GLU A 65 5.18 28.49 -4.35
C GLU A 65 3.76 28.36 -3.78
N GLN A 66 3.04 27.30 -4.12
CA GLN A 66 1.70 26.99 -3.63
C GLN A 66 1.72 25.72 -2.78
N VAL A 67 0.82 25.69 -1.82
CA VAL A 67 0.49 24.51 -1.01
C VAL A 67 -0.92 24.04 -1.33
N ALA A 68 -1.16 22.74 -1.15
CA ALA A 68 -2.50 22.18 -1.18
C ALA A 68 -3.09 22.21 0.24
N VAL A 69 -4.26 22.82 0.41
CA VAL A 69 -4.99 22.88 1.68
C VAL A 69 -6.21 21.97 1.58
N ILE A 70 -6.15 20.83 2.27
CA ILE A 70 -7.28 19.93 2.44
C ILE A 70 -8.12 20.43 3.59
N GLU A 71 -9.40 20.68 3.35
CA GLU A 71 -10.39 20.98 4.38
C GLU A 71 -11.34 19.80 4.55
N THR A 72 -11.30 19.17 5.70
CA THR A 72 -12.21 18.07 6.05
C THR A 72 -13.51 18.62 6.67
N ALA A 73 -14.55 17.79 6.73
CA ALA A 73 -15.81 18.19 7.35
C ALA A 73 -15.64 18.42 8.86
N ASP A 74 -14.96 17.49 9.54
CA ASP A 74 -14.98 17.42 11.01
C ASP A 74 -13.60 17.37 11.65
N TYR A 75 -12.52 17.18 10.84
CA TYR A 75 -11.16 16.95 11.33
C TYR A 75 -10.20 18.12 11.09
N GLY A 76 -10.73 19.28 10.63
CA GLY A 76 -9.92 20.47 10.41
C GLY A 76 -9.16 20.46 9.08
N LYS A 77 -8.02 21.15 9.05
CA LYS A 77 -7.23 21.36 7.83
C LYS A 77 -5.91 20.59 7.89
N ILE A 78 -5.50 20.10 6.71
CA ILE A 78 -4.18 19.50 6.49
C ILE A 78 -3.54 20.28 5.34
N VAL A 79 -2.32 20.79 5.53
CA VAL A 79 -1.62 21.60 4.53
C VAL A 79 -0.40 20.83 4.03
N ILE A 80 -0.34 20.65 2.72
CA ILE A 80 0.69 19.88 2.03
C ILE A 80 1.53 20.83 1.19
N GLU A 81 2.84 20.88 1.42
CA GLU A 81 3.76 21.44 0.44
C GLU A 81 4.06 20.42 -0.65
N LEU A 82 4.21 20.89 -1.88
CA LEU A 82 4.37 20.06 -3.06
C LEU A 82 5.82 20.13 -3.56
N TYR A 83 6.32 19.05 -4.15
CA TYR A 83 7.70 18.91 -4.61
C TYR A 83 7.81 18.73 -6.13
N PRO A 84 7.60 19.80 -6.94
CA PRO A 84 7.58 19.70 -8.40
C PRO A 84 8.93 19.29 -9.01
N ASN A 85 10.04 19.46 -8.28
CA ASN A 85 11.35 19.00 -8.74
C ASN A 85 11.59 17.49 -8.48
N VAL A 86 10.80 16.86 -7.62
CA VAL A 86 10.87 15.42 -7.31
C VAL A 86 9.90 14.64 -8.21
N ALA A 87 8.66 15.09 -8.28
CA ALA A 87 7.58 14.43 -9.00
C ALA A 87 6.77 15.44 -9.83
N PRO A 88 7.36 16.01 -10.90
CA PRO A 88 6.72 17.05 -11.68
C PRO A 88 5.36 16.64 -12.27
N LYS A 89 5.26 15.44 -12.84
CA LYS A 89 4.01 14.96 -13.45
C LYS A 89 2.91 14.73 -12.43
N MET A 90 3.26 14.16 -11.28
CA MET A 90 2.27 13.93 -10.22
C MET A 90 1.82 15.23 -9.56
N VAL A 91 2.73 16.17 -9.32
CA VAL A 91 2.39 17.52 -8.80
C VAL A 91 1.49 18.26 -9.80
N ASP A 92 1.81 18.25 -11.09
CA ASP A 92 0.98 18.87 -12.12
C ASP A 92 -0.41 18.24 -12.18
N ARG A 93 -0.50 16.90 -12.11
CA ARG A 93 -1.78 16.17 -12.05
C ARG A 93 -2.59 16.58 -10.82
N PHE A 94 -1.97 16.59 -9.67
CA PHE A 94 -2.66 16.92 -8.41
C PHE A 94 -3.16 18.36 -8.42
N LYS A 95 -2.33 19.32 -8.84
CA LYS A 95 -2.72 20.75 -8.98
C LYS A 95 -3.84 20.93 -10.01
N LYS A 96 -3.80 20.22 -11.14
CA LYS A 96 -4.85 20.24 -12.15
C LYS A 96 -6.19 19.79 -11.57
N LEU A 97 -6.21 18.64 -10.92
CA LEU A 97 -7.43 18.08 -10.31
C LEU A 97 -7.98 19.00 -9.20
N ILE A 98 -7.11 19.63 -8.42
CA ILE A 98 -7.51 20.65 -7.43
C ILE A 98 -8.20 21.82 -8.11
N SER A 99 -7.61 22.35 -9.19
CA SER A 99 -8.17 23.50 -9.91
C SER A 99 -9.53 23.24 -10.56
N GLU A 100 -9.79 21.98 -10.87
CA GLU A 100 -11.08 21.50 -11.42
C GLU A 100 -12.10 21.18 -10.32
N GLY A 101 -11.74 21.30 -9.03
CA GLY A 101 -12.60 20.93 -7.91
C GLY A 101 -12.86 19.43 -7.81
N PHE A 102 -12.02 18.62 -8.47
CA PHE A 102 -12.19 17.16 -8.55
C PHE A 102 -12.31 16.50 -7.18
N TYR A 103 -11.53 16.94 -6.21
CA TYR A 103 -11.49 16.35 -4.87
C TYR A 103 -12.62 16.79 -3.95
N ASN A 104 -13.43 17.76 -4.35
CA ASN A 104 -14.51 18.27 -3.49
C ASN A 104 -15.59 17.20 -3.28
N GLY A 105 -15.88 16.89 -2.03
CA GLY A 105 -16.82 15.85 -1.63
C GLY A 105 -16.30 14.41 -1.64
N THR A 106 -15.01 14.19 -2.01
CA THR A 106 -14.36 12.87 -1.83
C THR A 106 -14.16 12.58 -0.34
N ALA A 107 -13.67 11.39 -0.01
CA ALA A 107 -13.39 11.02 1.38
C ALA A 107 -11.97 10.47 1.55
N PHE A 108 -11.48 10.50 2.80
CA PHE A 108 -10.48 9.55 3.23
C PHE A 108 -11.19 8.21 3.42
N HIS A 109 -11.04 7.33 2.44
CA HIS A 109 -11.79 6.06 2.36
C HIS A 109 -11.03 4.86 2.94
N ARG A 110 -9.74 5.04 3.24
CA ARG A 110 -8.88 3.98 3.79
C ARG A 110 -8.02 4.51 4.93
N ILE A 111 -8.03 3.76 6.03
CA ILE A 111 -7.16 3.96 7.19
C ILE A 111 -6.44 2.65 7.47
N ASN A 112 -5.13 2.62 7.28
CA ASN A 112 -4.31 1.48 7.66
C ASN A 112 -3.51 1.85 8.91
N ALA A 113 -3.93 1.37 10.08
CA ALA A 113 -3.29 1.67 11.35
C ALA A 113 -1.94 0.95 11.52
N GLU A 114 -1.73 -0.19 10.85
CA GLU A 114 -0.48 -0.94 10.88
C GLU A 114 0.61 -0.18 10.14
N SER A 115 0.35 0.22 8.90
CA SER A 115 1.26 1.06 8.10
C SER A 115 1.16 2.55 8.44
N GLY A 116 0.34 2.95 9.40
CA GLY A 116 0.21 4.35 9.81
C GLY A 116 -0.12 5.29 8.66
N LEU A 117 -1.04 4.92 7.76
CA LEU A 117 -1.43 5.75 6.63
C LEU A 117 -2.92 6.03 6.55
N ILE A 118 -3.26 7.18 5.96
CA ILE A 118 -4.59 7.53 5.50
C ILE A 118 -4.57 7.78 4.00
N GLN A 119 -5.57 7.28 3.27
CA GLN A 119 -5.65 7.40 1.82
C GLN A 119 -6.97 8.04 1.40
N GLY A 120 -6.90 8.92 0.41
CA GLY A 120 -8.04 9.62 -0.15
C GLY A 120 -7.88 9.95 -1.63
N GLY A 121 -8.80 10.76 -2.15
CA GLY A 121 -8.72 11.24 -3.54
C GLY A 121 -9.47 10.40 -4.56
N ASP A 122 -10.20 9.38 -4.13
CA ASP A 122 -11.05 8.58 -4.99
C ASP A 122 -12.36 9.33 -5.34
N PRO A 123 -12.70 9.51 -6.62
CA PRO A 123 -13.95 10.14 -7.03
C PRO A 123 -15.19 9.31 -6.66
N LEU A 124 -15.09 7.99 -6.57
CA LEU A 124 -16.21 7.11 -6.21
C LEU A 124 -16.56 7.25 -4.73
N SER A 125 -15.63 7.67 -3.89
CA SER A 125 -15.93 7.95 -2.48
C SER A 125 -16.89 9.13 -2.25
N LYS A 126 -17.38 9.80 -3.30
CA LYS A 126 -18.37 10.86 -3.20
C LYS A 126 -19.79 10.35 -2.94
N ASP A 127 -20.11 9.17 -3.49
CA ASP A 127 -21.43 8.58 -3.30
C ASP A 127 -21.57 7.88 -1.93
N ASN A 128 -22.66 7.13 -1.74
CA ASN A 128 -22.92 6.41 -0.49
C ASN A 128 -22.70 4.89 -0.63
N ASP A 129 -22.05 4.44 -1.70
CA ASP A 129 -21.70 3.05 -1.89
C ASP A 129 -20.23 2.80 -1.50
N PRO A 130 -19.97 2.36 -0.28
CA PRO A 130 -18.60 2.15 0.18
C PRO A 130 -17.93 0.92 -0.47
N ALA A 131 -18.67 0.10 -1.23
CA ALA A 131 -18.11 -1.09 -1.85
C ALA A 131 -17.23 -0.77 -3.07
N ASN A 132 -17.38 0.41 -3.67
CA ASN A 132 -16.60 0.88 -4.80
C ASN A 132 -15.44 1.81 -4.44
N ASP A 133 -15.35 2.22 -3.17
CA ASP A 133 -14.30 3.11 -2.68
C ASP A 133 -12.90 2.53 -2.92
N GLY A 134 -11.97 3.38 -3.31
CA GLY A 134 -10.58 3.03 -3.61
C GLY A 134 -10.34 2.55 -5.05
N SER A 135 -11.39 2.33 -5.85
CA SER A 135 -11.27 1.82 -7.21
C SER A 135 -11.36 2.88 -8.32
N GLY A 136 -11.72 4.11 -7.97
CA GLY A 136 -11.95 5.18 -8.93
C GLY A 136 -10.68 5.88 -9.41
N ASP A 137 -10.71 6.29 -10.68
CA ASP A 137 -9.66 7.08 -11.34
C ASP A 137 -10.21 8.42 -11.83
N SER A 138 -9.33 9.39 -12.09
CA SER A 138 -9.69 10.60 -12.81
C SER A 138 -9.86 10.28 -14.32
N PRO A 139 -10.49 11.17 -15.12
CA PRO A 139 -10.66 10.94 -16.55
C PRO A 139 -9.35 11.03 -17.36
N TYR A 140 -8.23 11.24 -16.71
CA TYR A 140 -6.92 11.38 -17.35
C TYR A 140 -6.14 10.08 -17.31
N ALA A 141 -5.18 9.92 -18.26
CA ALA A 141 -4.28 8.78 -18.26
C ALA A 141 -3.47 8.68 -16.95
N ASN A 142 -3.03 7.51 -16.60
CA ASN A 142 -2.18 7.29 -15.44
C ASN A 142 -0.88 8.13 -15.52
N VAL A 143 -0.33 8.44 -14.37
CA VAL A 143 0.95 9.12 -14.21
C VAL A 143 2.02 8.05 -14.01
N PRO A 144 3.03 8.00 -14.89
CA PRO A 144 4.18 7.11 -14.65
C PRO A 144 4.83 7.40 -13.30
N GLY A 145 5.39 6.37 -12.68
CA GLY A 145 6.11 6.50 -11.42
C GLY A 145 7.26 7.49 -11.51
N GLU A 146 7.43 8.32 -10.49
CA GLU A 146 8.51 9.30 -10.32
C GLU A 146 9.19 9.00 -8.97
N PHE A 147 10.01 7.96 -8.98
CA PHE A 147 10.59 7.42 -7.75
C PHE A 147 11.83 8.20 -7.32
N SER A 148 12.04 8.28 -6.01
CA SER A 148 13.20 8.95 -5.40
C SER A 148 13.65 8.24 -4.14
N ASP A 149 14.85 8.52 -3.67
CA ASP A 149 15.38 8.05 -2.40
C ASP A 149 14.91 8.87 -1.18
N ILE A 150 13.86 9.69 -1.36
CA ILE A 150 13.23 10.40 -0.26
C ILE A 150 12.42 9.40 0.58
N PRO A 151 12.73 9.26 1.88
CA PRO A 151 12.08 8.26 2.72
C PRO A 151 10.63 8.64 3.04
N PHE A 152 9.79 7.62 3.18
CA PHE A 152 8.43 7.78 3.70
C PHE A 152 8.45 7.93 5.22
N GLU A 153 8.70 9.14 5.65
CA GLU A 153 8.66 9.56 7.04
C GLU A 153 7.25 10.03 7.44
N ARG A 154 7.05 10.30 8.73
CA ARG A 154 5.81 10.92 9.22
C ARG A 154 5.53 12.24 8.50
N GLY A 155 4.38 12.32 7.85
CA GLY A 155 3.91 13.47 7.07
C GLY A 155 4.26 13.42 5.58
N THR A 156 4.95 12.40 5.09
CA THR A 156 5.21 12.25 3.65
C THR A 156 3.93 11.95 2.90
N VAL A 157 3.78 12.55 1.73
CA VAL A 157 2.62 12.37 0.85
C VAL A 157 3.05 11.62 -0.41
N GLY A 158 2.43 10.46 -0.60
CA GLY A 158 2.69 9.57 -1.73
C GLY A 158 1.51 9.46 -2.68
N ALA A 159 1.81 9.19 -3.96
CA ALA A 159 0.79 8.84 -4.95
C ALA A 159 0.38 7.37 -4.77
N ALA A 160 -0.91 7.12 -4.59
CA ALA A 160 -1.43 5.77 -4.57
C ALA A 160 -1.39 5.17 -5.99
N ARG A 161 -1.06 3.91 -6.07
CA ARG A 161 -0.99 3.11 -7.29
C ARG A 161 -1.69 1.78 -7.09
N ARG A 162 -1.97 1.08 -8.17
CA ARG A 162 -2.48 -0.29 -8.09
C ARG A 162 -1.38 -1.23 -7.59
N GLU A 163 -1.77 -2.33 -7.01
CA GLU A 163 -0.87 -3.42 -6.66
C GLU A 163 -0.72 -4.38 -7.84
N ALA A 164 0.41 -5.08 -7.87
CA ALA A 164 0.58 -6.20 -8.78
C ALA A 164 -0.43 -7.30 -8.42
N SER A 165 -0.97 -7.94 -9.42
CA SER A 165 -1.96 -9.00 -9.22
C SER A 165 -1.72 -10.15 -10.19
N PRO A 166 -1.83 -11.42 -9.75
CA PRO A 166 -1.77 -12.56 -10.66
C PRO A 166 -2.97 -12.55 -11.62
N GLU A 167 -2.80 -13.23 -12.75
CA GLU A 167 -3.92 -13.48 -13.66
C GLU A 167 -5.00 -14.31 -12.95
N VAL A 168 -6.22 -13.79 -12.98
CA VAL A 168 -7.41 -14.48 -12.50
C VAL A 168 -8.48 -14.46 -13.59
N GLU A 169 -9.45 -15.37 -13.53
CA GLU A 169 -10.51 -15.45 -14.55
C GLU A 169 -11.19 -14.09 -14.75
N GLY A 170 -11.10 -13.56 -15.96
CA GLY A 170 -11.67 -12.27 -16.35
C GLY A 170 -10.79 -11.04 -16.12
N ASN A 171 -9.62 -11.19 -15.45
CA ASN A 171 -8.66 -10.09 -15.25
C ASN A 171 -7.25 -10.54 -15.63
N PRO A 172 -6.55 -9.78 -16.49
CA PRO A 172 -5.17 -10.09 -16.84
C PRO A 172 -4.22 -9.88 -15.65
N GLU A 173 -3.09 -10.58 -15.68
CA GLU A 173 -1.98 -10.33 -14.77
C GLU A 173 -1.53 -8.85 -14.87
N VAL A 174 -1.31 -8.23 -13.71
CA VAL A 174 -0.65 -6.94 -13.61
C VAL A 174 0.71 -7.15 -12.96
N SER A 175 1.76 -7.04 -13.74
CA SER A 175 3.12 -7.16 -13.20
C SER A 175 3.46 -5.97 -12.29
N GLU A 176 4.46 -6.15 -11.41
CA GLU A 176 4.93 -5.07 -10.54
C GLU A 176 5.36 -3.83 -11.36
N ALA A 177 6.08 -4.04 -12.47
CA ALA A 177 6.47 -2.95 -13.35
C ALA A 177 5.29 -2.16 -13.92
N GLN A 178 4.20 -2.85 -14.28
CA GLN A 178 2.97 -2.19 -14.76
C GLN A 178 2.25 -1.47 -13.61
N ALA A 179 2.18 -2.08 -12.44
CA ALA A 179 1.53 -1.51 -11.26
C ALA A 179 2.18 -0.19 -10.84
N ARG A 180 3.50 -0.08 -10.92
CA ARG A 180 4.27 1.13 -10.58
C ARG A 180 3.90 2.36 -11.42
N ASP A 181 3.37 2.19 -12.62
CA ASP A 181 2.98 3.26 -13.54
C ASP A 181 1.46 3.53 -13.54
N THR A 182 0.76 3.16 -12.48
CA THR A 182 -0.71 3.29 -12.39
C THR A 182 -1.20 4.38 -11.45
N ALA A 183 -0.35 5.26 -10.95
CA ALA A 183 -0.79 6.42 -10.17
C ALA A 183 -1.75 7.29 -11.01
N ASN A 184 -2.80 7.84 -10.39
CA ASN A 184 -3.80 8.62 -11.11
C ASN A 184 -4.26 9.85 -10.33
N CYS A 185 -5.17 9.71 -9.38
CA CYS A 185 -5.74 10.80 -8.58
C CYS A 185 -5.65 10.56 -7.08
N GLN A 186 -5.50 9.30 -6.66
CA GLN A 186 -5.51 8.96 -5.25
C GLN A 186 -4.13 9.21 -4.63
N PHE A 187 -4.14 9.61 -3.36
CA PHE A 187 -2.94 9.90 -2.58
C PHE A 187 -3.07 9.37 -1.16
N PHE A 188 -1.92 9.16 -0.52
CA PHE A 188 -1.89 8.79 0.89
C PHE A 188 -0.90 9.66 1.66
N ILE A 189 -1.10 9.75 2.97
CA ILE A 189 -0.23 10.45 3.92
C ILE A 189 0.25 9.42 4.94
N THR A 190 1.57 9.25 5.07
CA THR A 190 2.16 8.42 6.12
C THR A 190 2.24 9.21 7.42
N LEU A 191 1.89 8.57 8.53
CA LEU A 191 1.88 9.17 9.87
C LEU A 191 2.88 8.50 10.81
N GLN A 192 3.68 7.61 10.26
CA GLN A 192 4.87 7.00 10.83
C GLN A 192 5.90 6.73 9.74
N ARG A 193 7.06 6.17 10.08
CA ARG A 193 8.09 5.74 9.12
C ARG A 193 7.68 4.43 8.46
N GLU A 194 7.66 4.40 7.10
CA GLU A 194 7.27 3.24 6.31
C GLU A 194 8.38 2.86 5.30
N PRO A 195 9.41 2.13 5.73
CA PRO A 195 10.54 1.78 4.86
C PRO A 195 10.16 0.98 3.62
N GLN A 196 9.10 0.19 3.71
CA GLN A 196 8.61 -0.63 2.60
C GLN A 196 8.05 0.16 1.42
N PHE A 197 7.80 1.48 1.60
CA PHE A 197 7.33 2.35 0.53
C PHE A 197 8.47 3.11 -0.15
N ASP A 198 9.68 3.10 0.45
CA ASP A 198 10.82 3.80 -0.09
C ASP A 198 11.17 3.29 -1.49
N GLU A 199 11.41 4.22 -2.41
CA GLU A 199 11.75 3.92 -3.81
C GLU A 199 10.67 3.17 -4.61
N ASP A 200 9.55 2.79 -3.98
CA ASP A 200 8.46 2.03 -4.58
C ASP A 200 7.20 2.87 -4.86
N TYR A 201 7.07 4.00 -4.16
CA TYR A 201 5.99 4.95 -4.38
C TYR A 201 6.53 6.33 -4.71
N THR A 202 5.80 7.08 -5.53
CA THR A 202 6.13 8.46 -5.86
C THR A 202 5.88 9.37 -4.67
N VAL A 203 6.93 9.96 -4.10
CA VAL A 203 6.82 11.06 -3.12
C VAL A 203 6.60 12.35 -3.88
N PHE A 204 5.50 13.07 -3.62
CA PHE A 204 5.23 14.33 -4.29
C PHE A 204 4.96 15.52 -3.35
N GLY A 205 5.02 15.30 -2.04
CA GLY A 205 4.82 16.37 -1.06
C GLY A 205 5.01 15.93 0.38
N ARG A 206 4.76 16.87 1.28
CA ARG A 206 4.81 16.65 2.73
C ARG A 206 3.80 17.55 3.45
N VAL A 207 3.23 17.05 4.52
CA VAL A 207 2.38 17.85 5.44
C VAL A 207 3.28 18.82 6.23
N ILE A 208 2.97 20.12 6.14
CA ILE A 208 3.69 21.19 6.85
C ILE A 208 2.85 21.85 7.96
N ASP A 209 1.52 21.64 7.91
CA ASP A 209 0.61 22.10 8.97
C ASP A 209 -0.59 21.15 9.06
N GLY A 210 -1.17 21.01 10.24
CA GLY A 210 -2.33 20.14 10.46
C GLY A 210 -2.01 18.64 10.53
N ILE A 211 -0.75 18.25 10.78
CA ILE A 211 -0.37 16.84 10.93
C ILE A 211 -1.16 16.14 12.05
N THR A 212 -1.48 16.86 13.13
CA THR A 212 -2.31 16.34 14.21
C THR A 212 -3.75 16.05 13.74
N ASN A 213 -4.28 16.83 12.81
CA ASN A 213 -5.60 16.57 12.23
C ASN A 213 -5.58 15.27 11.40
N ALA A 214 -4.51 15.03 10.63
CA ALA A 214 -4.32 13.77 9.92
C ALA A 214 -4.21 12.57 10.90
N GLU A 215 -3.53 12.75 12.03
CA GLU A 215 -3.46 11.71 13.07
C GLU A 215 -4.81 11.45 13.76
N ILE A 216 -5.66 12.47 13.88
CA ILE A 216 -7.03 12.27 14.39
C ILE A 216 -7.85 11.47 13.37
N VAL A 217 -7.71 11.77 12.07
CA VAL A 217 -8.31 10.95 11.00
C VAL A 217 -7.85 9.50 11.11
N MET A 218 -6.55 9.25 11.29
CA MET A 218 -6.02 7.89 11.40
C MET A 218 -6.56 7.11 12.60
N ARG A 219 -6.97 7.82 13.68
CA ARG A 219 -7.57 7.20 14.88
C ARG A 219 -9.07 7.04 14.80
N ALA A 220 -9.70 7.45 13.70
CA ALA A 220 -11.12 7.23 13.54
C ALA A 220 -11.45 5.73 13.53
N PRO A 221 -12.57 5.31 14.09
CA PRO A 221 -12.99 3.91 14.08
C PRO A 221 -13.09 3.38 12.63
N VAL A 222 -12.67 2.16 12.42
CA VAL A 222 -12.83 1.43 11.15
C VAL A 222 -13.84 0.30 11.33
N GLU A 223 -14.48 -0.11 10.25
CA GLU A 223 -15.34 -1.30 10.23
C GLU A 223 -14.51 -2.56 10.51
N GLU A 224 -15.06 -3.46 11.30
CA GLU A 224 -14.37 -4.68 11.71
C GLU A 224 -13.86 -5.51 10.52
N GLY A 225 -12.58 -5.85 10.55
CA GLY A 225 -11.93 -6.64 9.49
C GLY A 225 -11.65 -5.87 8.20
N THR A 226 -11.79 -4.54 8.21
CA THR A 226 -11.51 -3.67 7.05
C THR A 226 -10.58 -2.52 7.43
N GLU A 227 -10.14 -1.76 6.43
CA GLU A 227 -9.43 -0.48 6.58
C GLU A 227 -10.35 0.72 6.29
N ARG A 228 -11.65 0.48 6.17
CA ARG A 228 -12.64 1.51 5.88
C ARG A 228 -13.05 2.25 7.15
N PRO A 229 -13.07 3.59 7.17
CA PRO A 229 -13.67 4.35 8.28
C PRO A 229 -15.13 3.96 8.50
N ALA A 230 -15.52 3.71 9.76
CA ALA A 230 -16.90 3.38 10.13
C ALA A 230 -17.88 4.53 9.82
N GLU A 231 -17.39 5.76 9.84
CA GLU A 231 -18.10 6.95 9.39
C GLU A 231 -17.30 7.64 8.29
N LYS A 232 -17.98 8.07 7.23
CA LYS A 232 -17.37 8.70 6.07
C LYS A 232 -16.63 9.99 6.46
N ILE A 233 -15.34 10.05 6.19
CA ILE A 233 -14.48 11.21 6.47
C ILE A 233 -14.39 12.10 5.24
N VAL A 234 -15.30 13.05 5.15
CA VAL A 234 -15.48 13.88 3.95
C VAL A 234 -14.41 14.95 3.82
N VAL A 235 -13.79 15.02 2.65
CA VAL A 235 -12.97 16.14 2.18
C VAL A 235 -13.89 17.18 1.54
N LYS A 236 -14.16 18.27 2.26
CA LYS A 236 -15.00 19.37 1.73
C LYS A 236 -14.42 19.97 0.48
N SER A 237 -13.11 20.24 0.51
CA SER A 237 -12.37 20.81 -0.60
C SER A 237 -10.88 20.58 -0.46
N ILE A 238 -10.19 20.60 -1.60
CA ILE A 238 -8.74 20.85 -1.64
C ILE A 238 -8.52 22.11 -2.47
N THR A 239 -7.76 23.07 -1.94
CA THR A 239 -7.49 24.35 -2.62
C THR A 239 -5.99 24.64 -2.67
N LEU A 240 -5.55 25.29 -3.75
CA LEU A 240 -4.20 25.82 -3.85
C LEU A 240 -4.13 27.20 -3.19
N GLN A 241 -3.15 27.39 -2.31
CA GLN A 241 -2.93 28.66 -1.63
C GLN A 241 -1.44 29.01 -1.65
N PRO A 242 -1.06 30.32 -1.58
CA PRO A 242 0.31 30.72 -1.48
C PRO A 242 1.02 30.09 -0.27
N ARG A 243 2.15 29.43 -0.49
CA ARG A 243 2.96 28.80 0.56
C ARG A 243 3.36 29.79 1.66
N SER A 244 3.58 31.05 1.29
CA SER A 244 3.94 32.12 2.23
C SER A 244 2.96 32.37 3.38
N LYS A 245 1.71 31.91 3.23
CA LYS A 245 0.71 31.96 4.31
C LYS A 245 0.98 30.97 5.44
N TYR A 246 1.70 29.89 5.16
CA TYR A 246 1.90 28.75 6.07
C TYR A 246 3.34 28.61 6.57
N VAL A 247 4.29 29.18 5.87
CA VAL A 247 5.71 29.25 6.25
C VAL A 247 6.10 30.69 6.50
N SER A 248 5.49 31.33 7.48
CA SER A 248 5.93 32.64 7.94
C SER A 248 7.24 32.50 8.67
N GLY A 249 8.34 32.99 8.04
CA GLY A 249 9.58 33.39 8.65
C GLY A 249 9.99 32.70 9.96
N LYS A 250 10.40 31.42 9.91
CA LYS A 250 11.47 30.97 10.79
C LYS A 250 12.76 31.12 10.00
N PRO A 251 13.68 31.96 10.51
CA PRO A 251 15.01 32.06 9.94
C PRO A 251 15.76 30.72 10.04
#